data_f16f59f560799f3f0cbe4fafe7ca9047
#
_entry.id   f16f59f560799f3f0cbe4fafe7ca9047
#
_cell.length_a   1.000
_cell.length_b   1.000
_cell.length_c   1.000
_cell.angle_alpha   90.00
_cell.angle_beta   90.00
_cell.angle_gamma   90.00
#
_symmetry.space_group_name_H-M   'P 1'
#
loop_
_entity.id
_entity.type
_entity.pdbx_description
1 polymer ?
#
loop_
_entity_poly.entity_id
_entity_poly.type
_entity_poly.pdbx_seq_one_letter_code
_entity_poly.pdbx_strand_id
1 'polypeptide(L)' 'MNQDIIKGKWHEIKGKVLQQWGKLTDDDLAQMKGSSEELAGILQKKYGYENDRMQNEIDTFLEKHNLKDK' A
#
# COMPACT_ATOMS: atom_id res chain seq x y z
N MET A 1 -11.07 10.81 -0.58
CA MET A 1 -10.73 9.72 0.32
C MET A 1 -9.34 9.23 0.04
N ASN A 2 -8.67 8.79 1.09
CA ASN A 2 -7.28 8.39 0.96
C ASN A 2 -7.07 7.20 0.06
N GLN A 3 -8.02 6.29 0.06
CA GLN A 3 -7.89 5.11 -0.80
C GLN A 3 -7.94 5.47 -2.28
N ASP A 4 -8.55 6.60 -2.60
CA ASP A 4 -8.62 7.03 -3.99
C ASP A 4 -7.25 7.48 -4.50
N ILE A 5 -6.39 7.96 -3.60
CA ILE A 5 -5.05 8.36 -3.98
C ILE A 5 -4.27 7.17 -4.50
N ILE A 6 -4.34 6.05 -3.78
CA ILE A 6 -3.64 4.85 -4.20
C ILE A 6 -4.20 4.37 -5.52
N LYS A 7 -5.52 4.34 -5.65
CA LYS A 7 -6.14 3.85 -6.86
C LYS A 7 -5.82 4.75 -8.06
N GLY A 8 -5.86 6.06 -7.85
CA GLY A 8 -5.62 7.01 -8.93
C GLY A 8 -4.18 7.06 -9.39
N LYS A 9 -3.23 6.70 -8.52
CA LYS A 9 -1.81 6.75 -8.83
C LYS A 9 -1.16 5.38 -8.76
N TRP A 10 -1.94 4.34 -8.87
CA TRP A 10 -1.44 2.98 -8.66
C TRP A 10 -0.24 2.65 -9.54
N HIS A 11 -0.27 3.12 -10.77
CA HIS A 11 0.81 2.85 -11.71
C HIS A 11 2.16 3.36 -11.17
N GLU A 12 2.17 4.53 -10.54
CA GLU A 12 3.37 5.06 -9.92
C GLU A 12 3.66 4.43 -8.57
N ILE A 13 2.60 4.19 -7.81
CA ILE A 13 2.73 3.77 -6.43
C ILE A 13 3.26 2.35 -6.29
N LYS A 14 2.91 1.47 -7.23
CA LYS A 14 3.26 0.06 -7.03
C LYS A 14 4.77 -0.16 -6.99
N GLY A 15 5.54 0.59 -7.72
CA GLY A 15 7.00 0.50 -7.62
C GLY A 15 7.51 0.89 -6.24
N LYS A 16 6.89 1.93 -5.67
CA LYS A 16 7.24 2.39 -4.33
C LYS A 16 6.83 1.37 -3.27
N VAL A 17 5.70 0.71 -3.49
CA VAL A 17 5.22 -0.34 -2.59
C VAL A 17 6.23 -1.49 -2.53
N LEU A 18 6.74 -1.91 -3.67
CA LEU A 18 7.72 -2.98 -3.70
C LEU A 18 9.00 -2.60 -2.97
N GLN A 19 9.41 -1.34 -3.05
CA GLN A 19 10.58 -0.88 -2.33
C GLN A 19 10.35 -0.81 -0.84
N GLN A 20 9.14 -0.37 -0.44
CA GLN A 20 8.83 -0.20 0.96
C GLN A 20 8.66 -1.55 1.67
N TRP A 21 8.04 -2.49 1.00
CA TRP A 21 7.74 -3.80 1.58
C TRP A 21 8.34 -4.88 0.71
N GLY A 22 9.58 -5.25 1.04
CA GLY A 22 10.38 -6.16 0.22
C GLY A 22 9.83 -7.58 0.11
N LYS A 23 8.92 -7.97 1.02
CA LYS A 23 8.30 -9.29 0.92
C LYS A 23 7.23 -9.37 -0.15
N LEU A 24 6.80 -8.24 -0.67
CA LEU A 24 5.80 -8.22 -1.74
C LEU A 24 6.49 -8.46 -3.07
N THR A 25 5.78 -9.10 -3.98
CA THR A 25 6.30 -9.40 -5.30
C THR A 25 5.42 -8.75 -6.36
N ASP A 26 5.94 -8.72 -7.59
CA ASP A 26 5.14 -8.23 -8.71
C ASP A 26 3.84 -9.02 -8.86
N ASP A 27 3.89 -10.33 -8.62
CA ASP A 27 2.70 -11.15 -8.72
C ASP A 27 1.66 -10.74 -7.68
N ASP A 28 2.12 -10.42 -6.46
CA ASP A 28 1.19 -9.96 -5.43
C ASP A 28 0.45 -8.71 -5.89
N LEU A 29 1.19 -7.77 -6.47
CA LEU A 29 0.59 -6.49 -6.88
C LEU A 29 -0.19 -6.60 -8.17
N ALA A 30 0.17 -7.55 -9.03
CA ALA A 30 -0.54 -7.73 -10.29
C ALA A 30 -2.00 -8.12 -10.09
N GLN A 31 -2.30 -8.72 -8.94
CA GLN A 31 -3.66 -9.12 -8.63
C GLN A 31 -4.48 -7.99 -8.02
N MET A 32 -3.83 -6.87 -7.71
CA MET A 32 -4.50 -5.73 -7.10
C MET A 32 -5.02 -4.78 -8.16
N LYS A 33 -6.15 -4.16 -7.85
CA LYS A 33 -6.66 -3.08 -8.68
C LYS A 33 -6.19 -1.72 -8.18
N GLY A 34 -5.47 -1.72 -7.08
CA GLY A 34 -4.84 -0.51 -6.59
C GLY A 34 -5.56 0.19 -5.45
N SER A 35 -6.37 -0.51 -4.68
CA SER A 35 -7.02 0.11 -3.54
C SER A 35 -6.18 -0.10 -2.28
N SER A 36 -6.35 0.82 -1.32
CA SER A 36 -5.66 0.69 -0.06
C SER A 36 -6.13 -0.52 0.74
N GLU A 37 -7.38 -0.93 0.55
CA GLU A 37 -7.90 -2.12 1.21
C GLU A 37 -7.18 -3.36 0.73
N GLU A 38 -6.94 -3.45 -0.57
CA GLU A 38 -6.20 -4.58 -1.12
C GLU A 38 -4.77 -4.60 -0.61
N LEU A 39 -4.13 -3.44 -0.57
CA LEU A 39 -2.78 -3.34 -0.04
C LEU A 39 -2.75 -3.78 1.42
N ALA A 40 -3.71 -3.32 2.21
CA ALA A 40 -3.79 -3.71 3.62
C ALA A 40 -3.94 -5.23 3.76
N GLY A 41 -4.76 -5.84 2.92
CA GLY A 41 -4.95 -7.29 2.96
C GLY A 41 -3.68 -8.04 2.65
N ILE A 42 -2.93 -7.59 1.67
CA ILE A 42 -1.67 -8.24 1.30
C ILE A 42 -0.63 -8.06 2.40
N LEU A 43 -0.54 -6.88 2.99
CA LEU A 43 0.40 -6.64 4.08
C LEU A 43 0.08 -7.51 5.28
N GLN A 44 -1.20 -7.67 5.59
CA GLN A 44 -1.60 -8.52 6.69
C GLN A 44 -1.22 -9.98 6.41
N LYS A 45 -1.41 -10.40 5.19
CA LYS A 45 -1.10 -11.78 4.80
C LYS A 45 0.40 -12.05 4.83
N LYS A 46 1.20 -11.10 4.34
CA LYS A 46 2.64 -11.32 4.19
C LYS A 46 3.43 -11.00 5.46
N TYR A 47 2.99 -10.01 6.22
CA TYR A 47 3.72 -9.54 7.40
C TYR A 47 2.99 -9.85 8.70
N GLY A 48 1.71 -10.17 8.66
CA GLY A 48 0.95 -10.43 9.85
C GLY A 48 0.68 -9.20 10.70
N TYR A 49 0.65 -8.03 10.10
CA TYR A 49 0.41 -6.80 10.85
C TYR A 49 -0.98 -6.79 11.46
N GLU A 50 -1.07 -6.30 12.69
CA GLU A 50 -2.36 -5.98 13.30
C GLU A 50 -2.90 -4.71 12.65
N ASN A 51 -4.20 -4.49 12.82
CA ASN A 51 -4.86 -3.37 12.16
C ASN A 51 -4.19 -2.04 12.45
N ASP A 52 -3.86 -1.77 13.71
CA ASP A 52 -3.25 -0.49 14.06
C ASP A 52 -1.90 -0.32 13.38
N ARG A 53 -1.09 -1.35 13.43
CA ARG A 53 0.23 -1.27 12.82
C ARG A 53 0.12 -1.15 11.30
N MET A 54 -0.81 -1.89 10.71
CA MET A 54 -1.00 -1.84 9.29
C MET A 54 -1.41 -0.44 8.84
N GLN A 55 -2.32 0.19 9.57
CA GLN A 55 -2.76 1.54 9.25
C GLN A 55 -1.58 2.51 9.36
N ASN A 56 -0.77 2.37 10.41
CA ASN A 56 0.39 3.22 10.58
C ASN A 56 1.41 3.04 9.45
N GLU A 57 1.62 1.80 9.03
CA GLU A 57 2.55 1.53 7.95
C GLU A 57 2.10 2.19 6.66
N ILE A 58 0.81 2.08 6.36
CA ILE A 58 0.27 2.68 5.14
C ILE A 58 0.31 4.20 5.22
N ASP A 59 -0.09 4.77 6.36
CA ASP A 59 -0.07 6.22 6.53
C ASP A 59 1.34 6.77 6.40
N THR A 60 2.31 6.10 7.02
CA THR A 60 3.70 6.53 6.93
C THR A 60 4.20 6.47 5.49
N PHE A 61 3.83 5.42 4.77
CA PHE A 61 4.19 5.29 3.38
C PHE A 61 3.64 6.46 2.55
N LEU A 62 2.36 6.78 2.75
CA LEU A 62 1.74 7.85 2.00
C LEU A 62 2.38 9.20 2.32
N GLU A 63 2.69 9.44 3.59
CA GLU A 63 3.35 10.67 3.99
C GLU A 63 4.75 10.78 3.39
N LYS A 64 5.48 9.68 3.44
CA LYS A 64 6.86 9.66 2.98
C LYS A 64 6.97 10.03 1.50
N HIS A 65 5.97 9.66 0.73
CA HIS A 65 5.98 9.90 -0.70
C HIS A 65 5.07 11.05 -1.12
N ASN A 66 4.61 11.84 -0.16
CA ASN A 66 3.74 13.00 -0.41
C ASN A 66 2.46 12.59 -1.15
N LEU A 67 1.93 11.44 -0.79
CA LEU A 67 0.72 10.92 -1.42
C LEU A 67 -0.50 11.08 -0.55
N LYS A 68 -0.34 11.61 0.66
CA LYS A 68 -1.45 11.72 1.57
C LYS A 68 -2.40 12.82 1.12
N ASP A 69 -3.68 12.52 1.17
CA ASP A 69 -4.72 13.48 0.86
C ASP A 69 -4.79 14.53 1.95
N LYS A 70 -5.10 15.76 1.57
CA LYS A 70 -5.22 16.85 2.55
C LYS A 70 -6.67 17.15 2.85
#